data_0bb18f3be8004b300cf239531a7ff458
#
_entry.id   0bb18f3be8004b300cf239531a7ff458
#
_cell.length_a   1.000
_cell.length_b   1.000
_cell.length_c   1.000
_cell.angle_alpha   90.00
_cell.angle_beta   90.00
_cell.angle_gamma   90.00
#
_symmetry.space_group_name_H-M   'P 1'
#
loop_
_entity.id
_entity.type
_entity.pdbx_description
1 polymer ?
#
loop_
_entity_poly.entity_id
_entity_poly.type
_entity_poly.pdbx_seq_one_letter_code
_entity_poly.pdbx_strand_id
1 'polypeptide(L)'
;MDDDIVQKNFDLKKSVIISTKHYFCLKLMTMKKLPLQFYDRQDVVQVAKDMLGKIVVTKIDNIITSARIVETEAYTGLTDKASHSYKGRRTARNEHMYAAPGTAYIYICYGMHQMFNVVTNKKEIPDAVLIRAVEPIDGIAAMLARTGKIKLDNTLTKGPGNVGKALGISKQHSGLFLLDDIIAIYEEKKFHLTGAEIGCSKRIGVESAGADGLLPYRFYIRGNKFVSGRPNK
;
A
#
# COMPACT_ATOMS: atom_id res chain seq x y z
N MET A 1 -39.53 5.93 -27.42
CA MET A 1 -39.41 4.62 -26.76
C MET A 1 -38.03 4.41 -26.09
N ASP A 2 -37.10 5.38 -26.20
CA ASP A 2 -35.73 5.23 -25.67
C ASP A 2 -35.43 5.94 -24.34
N ASP A 3 -36.21 6.94 -23.99
CA ASP A 3 -35.96 7.72 -22.75
C ASP A 3 -36.19 6.92 -21.47
N ASP A 4 -37.17 6.02 -21.44
CA ASP A 4 -37.48 5.17 -20.29
C ASP A 4 -36.39 4.13 -20.01
N ILE A 5 -35.72 3.63 -21.06
CA ILE A 5 -34.62 2.66 -20.92
C ILE A 5 -33.35 3.36 -20.40
N VAL A 6 -33.09 4.58 -20.87
CA VAL A 6 -31.95 5.39 -20.40
C VAL A 6 -32.14 5.79 -18.95
N GLN A 7 -33.35 6.21 -18.55
CA GLN A 7 -33.67 6.58 -17.18
C GLN A 7 -33.59 5.38 -16.22
N LYS A 8 -34.14 4.21 -16.60
CA LYS A 8 -34.03 2.98 -15.80
C LYS A 8 -32.56 2.54 -15.62
N ASN A 9 -31.74 2.64 -16.66
CA ASN A 9 -30.32 2.32 -16.55
C ASN A 9 -29.55 3.31 -15.67
N PHE A 10 -29.94 4.60 -15.67
CA PHE A 10 -29.37 5.63 -14.80
C PHE A 10 -29.75 5.41 -13.33
N ASP A 11 -30.99 5.06 -13.05
CA ASP A 11 -31.50 4.79 -11.70
C ASP A 11 -30.96 3.48 -11.12
N LEU A 12 -30.80 2.44 -11.95
CA LEU A 12 -30.11 1.20 -11.56
C LEU A 12 -28.63 1.46 -11.22
N LYS A 13 -27.92 2.26 -12.01
CA LYS A 13 -26.55 2.66 -11.70
C LYS A 13 -26.45 3.47 -10.42
N LYS A 14 -27.37 4.40 -10.18
CA LYS A 14 -27.43 5.16 -8.91
C LYS A 14 -27.71 4.25 -7.72
N SER A 15 -28.64 3.33 -7.80
CA SER A 15 -28.99 2.41 -6.69
C SER A 15 -27.85 1.45 -6.37
N VAL A 16 -27.13 0.95 -7.37
CA VAL A 16 -25.94 0.10 -7.17
C VAL A 16 -24.79 0.90 -6.55
N ILE A 17 -24.56 2.15 -6.96
CA ILE A 17 -23.52 3.02 -6.38
C ILE A 17 -23.85 3.40 -4.92
N ILE A 18 -25.12 3.65 -4.60
CA ILE A 18 -25.57 3.94 -3.23
C ILE A 18 -25.41 2.69 -2.35
N SER A 19 -25.77 1.51 -2.86
CA SER A 19 -25.63 0.22 -2.17
C SER A 19 -24.15 -0.11 -1.87
N THR A 20 -23.24 0.08 -2.83
CA THR A 20 -21.81 -0.18 -2.63
C THR A 20 -21.15 0.82 -1.67
N LYS A 21 -21.51 2.11 -1.74
CA LYS A 21 -21.04 3.11 -0.76
C LYS A 21 -21.55 2.81 0.65
N HIS A 22 -22.77 2.38 0.80
CA HIS A 22 -23.36 2.04 2.10
C HIS A 22 -22.72 0.79 2.70
N TYR A 23 -22.50 -0.25 1.89
CA TYR A 23 -21.82 -1.48 2.30
C TYR A 23 -20.38 -1.21 2.74
N PHE A 24 -19.64 -0.38 1.99
CA PHE A 24 -18.28 -0.02 2.35
C PHE A 24 -18.22 0.81 3.64
N CYS A 25 -19.19 1.74 3.84
CA CYS A 25 -19.28 2.53 5.06
C CYS A 25 -19.53 1.64 6.29
N LEU A 26 -20.42 0.64 6.18
CA LEU A 26 -20.66 -0.37 7.22
C LEU A 26 -19.40 -1.20 7.52
N LYS A 27 -18.64 -1.57 6.50
CA LYS A 27 -17.40 -2.34 6.64
C LYS A 27 -16.29 -1.51 7.32
N LEU A 28 -16.18 -0.21 7.01
CA LEU A 28 -15.26 0.71 7.70
C LEU A 28 -15.58 0.81 9.20
N MET A 29 -16.86 0.72 9.61
CA MET A 29 -17.25 0.74 11.02
C MET A 29 -16.72 -0.47 11.82
N THR A 30 -16.39 -1.58 11.15
CA THR A 30 -15.81 -2.77 11.78
C THR A 30 -14.28 -2.76 11.81
N MET A 31 -13.66 -1.79 11.15
CA MET A 31 -12.21 -1.61 11.06
C MET A 31 -11.76 -0.44 11.93
N LYS A 32 -10.55 -0.52 12.48
CA LYS A 32 -9.93 0.56 13.25
C LYS A 32 -8.78 1.15 12.43
N LYS A 33 -8.79 2.48 12.22
CA LYS A 33 -7.65 3.17 11.60
C LYS A 33 -6.41 2.96 12.48
N LEU A 34 -5.27 2.67 11.89
CA LEU A 34 -4.03 2.50 12.63
C LEU A 34 -3.66 3.82 13.33
N PRO A 35 -3.40 3.79 14.62
CA PRO A 35 -3.01 4.98 15.38
C PRO A 35 -1.55 5.36 15.09
N LEU A 36 -1.15 6.60 15.45
CA LEU A 36 0.23 7.08 15.30
C LEU A 36 1.26 6.13 15.90
N GLN A 37 0.96 5.56 17.06
CA GLN A 37 1.83 4.63 17.81
C GLN A 37 2.15 3.35 17.01
N PHE A 38 1.35 2.99 16.02
CA PHE A 38 1.67 1.87 15.14
C PHE A 38 2.89 2.19 14.26
N TYR A 39 3.01 3.41 13.80
CA TYR A 39 4.08 3.89 12.93
C TYR A 39 5.31 4.38 13.72
N ASP A 40 5.09 4.98 14.90
CA ASP A 40 6.12 5.50 15.80
C ASP A 40 6.80 4.38 16.59
N ARG A 41 7.51 3.51 15.85
CA ARG A 41 8.27 2.37 16.39
C ARG A 41 9.63 2.30 15.73
N GLN A 42 10.67 2.03 16.54
CA GLN A 42 12.07 2.00 16.09
C GLN A 42 12.38 0.78 15.20
N ASP A 43 11.69 -0.35 15.40
CA ASP A 43 11.91 -1.56 14.61
C ASP A 43 11.06 -1.55 13.34
N VAL A 44 11.58 -0.94 12.27
CA VAL A 44 10.93 -0.90 10.95
C VAL A 44 10.70 -2.30 10.37
N VAL A 45 11.55 -3.28 10.73
CA VAL A 45 11.44 -4.66 10.27
C VAL A 45 10.20 -5.30 10.87
N GLN A 46 9.95 -5.08 12.16
CA GLN A 46 8.74 -5.54 12.82
C GLN A 46 7.50 -4.79 12.33
N VAL A 47 7.60 -3.47 12.09
CA VAL A 47 6.49 -2.69 11.50
C VAL A 47 6.11 -3.24 10.13
N ALA A 48 7.09 -3.58 9.28
CA ALA A 48 6.82 -4.16 7.96
C ALA A 48 6.07 -5.50 8.03
N LYS A 49 6.41 -6.36 9.01
CA LYS A 49 5.66 -7.62 9.26
C LYS A 49 4.24 -7.34 9.73
N ASP A 50 4.08 -6.41 10.68
CA ASP A 50 2.78 -6.10 11.29
C ASP A 50 1.84 -5.36 10.32
N MET A 51 2.37 -4.77 9.24
CA MET A 51 1.57 -4.21 8.15
C MET A 51 0.90 -5.27 7.29
N LEU A 52 1.39 -6.51 7.26
CA LEU A 52 0.72 -7.59 6.53
C LEU A 52 -0.69 -7.81 7.09
N GLY A 53 -1.64 -8.00 6.20
CA GLY A 53 -3.06 -8.17 6.56
C GLY A 53 -3.82 -6.88 6.83
N LYS A 54 -3.15 -5.74 7.05
CA LYS A 54 -3.81 -4.43 7.18
C LYS A 54 -4.41 -4.00 5.84
N ILE A 55 -5.38 -3.09 5.86
CA ILE A 55 -6.13 -2.66 4.70
C ILE A 55 -5.78 -1.21 4.38
N VAL A 56 -5.21 -0.99 3.20
CA VAL A 56 -5.05 0.37 2.64
C VAL A 56 -6.38 0.79 2.05
N VAL A 57 -6.84 1.98 2.40
CA VAL A 57 -8.01 2.64 1.83
C VAL A 57 -7.57 3.96 1.20
N THR A 58 -8.00 4.24 -0.01
CA THR A 58 -7.79 5.53 -0.66
C THR A 58 -9.11 6.18 -1.04
N LYS A 59 -9.21 7.50 -0.87
CA LYS A 59 -10.31 8.34 -1.33
C LYS A 59 -9.73 9.39 -2.28
N ILE A 60 -9.54 9.02 -3.55
CA ILE A 60 -8.87 9.84 -4.57
C ILE A 60 -9.86 10.06 -5.71
N ASP A 61 -10.01 11.30 -6.17
CA ASP A 61 -10.95 11.70 -7.24
C ASP A 61 -12.41 11.27 -6.94
N ASN A 62 -12.84 11.40 -5.68
CA ASN A 62 -14.13 10.93 -5.18
C ASN A 62 -14.40 9.42 -5.34
N ILE A 63 -13.36 8.65 -5.65
CA ILE A 63 -13.41 7.20 -5.79
C ILE A 63 -12.73 6.56 -4.58
N ILE A 64 -13.43 5.62 -3.95
CA ILE A 64 -12.89 4.82 -2.85
C ILE A 64 -12.35 3.51 -3.43
N THR A 65 -11.11 3.19 -3.07
CA THR A 65 -10.52 1.85 -3.31
C THR A 65 -9.94 1.31 -2.03
N SER A 66 -10.02 0.00 -1.83
CA SER A 66 -9.41 -0.66 -0.69
C SER A 66 -8.77 -1.99 -1.07
N ALA A 67 -7.66 -2.30 -0.39
CA ALA A 67 -6.93 -3.54 -0.64
C ALA A 67 -6.15 -3.97 0.61
N ARG A 68 -6.01 -5.29 0.82
CA ARG A 68 -5.24 -5.90 1.90
C ARG A 68 -3.76 -5.95 1.55
N ILE A 69 -2.90 -5.48 2.42
CA ILE A 69 -1.44 -5.56 2.27
C ILE A 69 -1.03 -7.03 2.39
N VAL A 70 -0.40 -7.56 1.36
CA VAL A 70 0.06 -8.97 1.30
C VAL A 70 1.56 -9.10 1.13
N GLU A 71 2.26 -7.99 0.84
CA GLU A 71 3.72 -7.95 0.68
C GLU A 71 4.27 -6.58 1.04
N THR A 72 5.37 -6.58 1.81
CA THR A 72 6.07 -5.38 2.27
C THR A 72 7.58 -5.55 2.18
N GLU A 73 8.33 -4.44 2.15
CA GLU A 73 9.78 -4.42 2.36
C GLU A 73 10.14 -3.34 3.39
N ALA A 74 11.05 -3.70 4.32
CA ALA A 74 11.60 -2.77 5.29
C ALA A 74 12.90 -2.13 4.79
N TYR A 75 13.08 -0.85 5.10
CA TYR A 75 14.28 -0.06 4.80
C TYR A 75 14.70 0.72 6.04
N THR A 76 15.85 0.37 6.62
CA THR A 76 16.47 1.13 7.72
C THR A 76 17.24 2.31 7.11
N GLY A 77 16.73 3.51 7.28
CA GLY A 77 17.09 4.67 6.48
C GLY A 77 18.58 5.02 6.46
N LEU A 78 19.24 5.04 7.63
CA LEU A 78 20.62 5.53 7.74
C LEU A 78 21.68 4.47 7.47
N THR A 79 21.40 3.21 7.80
CA THR A 79 22.41 2.12 7.79
C THR A 79 22.32 1.20 6.59
N ASP A 80 21.16 1.15 5.92
CA ASP A 80 20.86 0.25 4.82
C ASP A 80 21.25 0.88 3.46
N LYS A 81 22.21 0.28 2.76
CA LYS A 81 22.65 0.74 1.43
C LYS A 81 21.55 0.72 0.37
N ALA A 82 20.49 -0.06 0.59
CA ALA A 82 19.32 -0.06 -0.31
C ALA A 82 18.38 1.13 -0.06
N SER A 83 18.55 1.86 1.04
CA SER A 83 17.72 3.03 1.35
C SER A 83 18.18 4.27 0.57
N HIS A 84 17.22 5.10 0.15
CA HIS A 84 17.48 6.42 -0.43
C HIS A 84 18.18 7.38 0.54
N SER A 85 18.08 7.12 1.84
CA SER A 85 18.64 7.95 2.91
C SER A 85 19.92 7.37 3.51
N TYR A 86 20.52 6.36 2.87
CA TYR A 86 21.76 5.76 3.34
C TYR A 86 22.82 6.81 3.68
N LYS A 87 23.47 6.66 4.84
CA LYS A 87 24.45 7.63 5.39
C LYS A 87 23.91 9.04 5.57
N GLY A 88 22.60 9.20 5.81
CA GLY A 88 21.98 10.51 6.02
C GLY A 88 21.76 11.31 4.74
N ARG A 89 21.84 10.67 3.55
CA ARG A 89 21.57 11.36 2.30
C ARG A 89 20.17 11.95 2.29
N ARG A 90 20.08 13.28 2.17
CA ARG A 90 18.82 14.03 2.13
C ARG A 90 18.76 14.88 0.87
N THR A 91 17.69 14.78 0.13
CA THR A 91 17.45 15.46 -1.15
C THR A 91 15.98 15.79 -1.28
N ALA A 92 15.58 16.70 -2.17
CA ALA A 92 14.17 16.98 -2.45
C ALA A 92 13.37 15.73 -2.85
N ARG A 93 14.02 14.69 -3.36
CA ARG A 93 13.35 13.44 -3.74
C ARG A 93 12.92 12.62 -2.52
N ASN A 94 13.74 12.56 -1.48
CA ASN A 94 13.50 11.72 -0.29
C ASN A 94 13.20 12.53 0.97
N GLU A 95 12.90 13.83 0.84
CA GLU A 95 12.60 14.73 1.96
C GLU A 95 11.52 14.17 2.89
N HIS A 96 10.45 13.62 2.33
CA HIS A 96 9.36 13.05 3.12
C HIS A 96 9.72 11.77 3.90
N MET A 97 10.87 11.14 3.64
CA MET A 97 11.36 10.04 4.51
C MET A 97 11.75 10.55 5.90
N TYR A 98 12.11 11.82 6.03
CA TYR A 98 12.49 12.47 7.29
C TYR A 98 11.28 13.08 8.04
N ALA A 99 10.08 12.95 7.48
CA ALA A 99 8.85 13.47 8.07
C ALA A 99 8.42 12.64 9.31
N ALA A 100 7.31 13.05 9.94
CA ALA A 100 6.73 12.32 11.08
C ALA A 100 6.30 10.89 10.69
N PRO A 101 6.34 9.93 11.62
CA PRO A 101 5.83 8.57 11.39
C PRO A 101 4.37 8.60 10.92
N GLY A 102 4.00 7.69 10.03
CA GLY A 102 2.69 7.69 9.39
C GLY A 102 2.57 8.63 8.20
N THR A 103 3.66 9.24 7.73
CA THR A 103 3.68 10.00 6.48
C THR A 103 3.83 9.07 5.28
N ALA A 104 3.05 9.32 4.22
CA ALA A 104 3.22 8.65 2.94
C ALA A 104 4.45 9.21 2.21
N TYR A 105 5.40 8.36 1.87
CA TYR A 105 6.53 8.71 1.01
C TYR A 105 6.37 8.04 -0.35
N ILE A 106 6.13 8.83 -1.39
CA ILE A 106 5.94 8.32 -2.75
C ILE A 106 7.01 8.89 -3.66
N TYR A 107 7.71 8.01 -4.37
CA TYR A 107 8.68 8.39 -5.39
C TYR A 107 8.40 7.68 -6.72
N ILE A 108 8.93 8.25 -7.80
CA ILE A 108 8.81 7.66 -9.13
C ILE A 108 10.03 6.78 -9.40
N CYS A 109 9.78 5.52 -9.78
CA CYS A 109 10.79 4.55 -10.21
C CYS A 109 10.67 4.32 -11.71
N TYR A 110 11.81 4.29 -12.42
CA TYR A 110 11.88 4.16 -13.88
C TYR A 110 10.98 5.13 -14.67
N GLY A 111 10.76 6.33 -14.13
CA GLY A 111 9.93 7.37 -14.77
C GLY A 111 8.42 7.11 -14.77
N MET A 112 7.95 5.93 -14.37
CA MET A 112 6.53 5.56 -14.52
C MET A 112 5.87 4.94 -13.28
N HIS A 113 6.62 4.31 -12.39
CA HIS A 113 6.07 3.57 -11.26
C HIS A 113 6.02 4.42 -10.00
N GLN A 114 4.84 4.63 -9.46
CA GLN A 114 4.60 5.34 -8.20
C GLN A 114 4.79 4.37 -7.04
N MET A 115 5.87 4.52 -6.29
CA MET A 115 6.27 3.60 -5.22
C MET A 115 5.77 4.13 -3.88
N PHE A 116 4.74 3.48 -3.32
CA PHE A 116 4.12 3.88 -2.07
C PHE A 116 4.83 3.29 -0.86
N ASN A 117 5.43 4.16 -0.05
CA ASN A 117 6.07 3.82 1.22
C ASN A 117 5.37 4.52 2.38
N VAL A 118 5.48 3.93 3.55
CA VAL A 118 5.02 4.45 4.84
C VAL A 118 6.25 4.76 5.69
N VAL A 119 6.38 6.01 6.11
CA VAL A 119 7.45 6.44 7.02
C VAL A 119 7.15 5.93 8.42
N THR A 120 8.17 5.41 9.08
CA THR A 120 8.10 4.87 10.45
C THR A 120 9.17 5.51 11.32
N ASN A 121 9.26 5.06 12.58
CA ASN A 121 10.18 5.61 13.57
C ASN A 121 9.87 7.10 13.87
N LYS A 122 10.79 7.82 14.47
CA LYS A 122 10.60 9.24 14.83
C LYS A 122 10.91 10.16 13.67
N LYS A 123 10.35 11.36 13.71
CA LYS A 123 10.76 12.44 12.80
C LYS A 123 12.29 12.56 12.76
N GLU A 124 12.85 12.81 11.59
CA GLU A 124 14.28 12.86 11.28
C GLU A 124 14.99 11.49 11.24
N ILE A 125 14.30 10.38 11.53
CA ILE A 125 14.81 9.03 11.34
C ILE A 125 14.14 8.42 10.11
N PRO A 126 14.84 8.32 8.96
CA PRO A 126 14.20 8.06 7.66
C PRO A 126 13.96 6.57 7.38
N ASP A 127 13.34 5.88 8.33
CA ASP A 127 12.93 4.50 8.18
C ASP A 127 11.60 4.42 7.41
N ALA A 128 11.46 3.45 6.52
CA ALA A 128 10.26 3.32 5.71
C ALA A 128 9.91 1.87 5.37
N VAL A 129 8.61 1.61 5.19
CA VAL A 129 8.07 0.35 4.69
C VAL A 129 7.47 0.56 3.31
N LEU A 130 7.99 -0.14 2.30
CA LEU A 130 7.41 -0.18 0.96
C LEU A 130 6.24 -1.17 0.92
N ILE A 131 5.09 -0.73 0.42
CA ILE A 131 3.93 -1.59 0.14
C ILE A 131 4.11 -2.18 -1.26
N ARG A 132 4.45 -3.48 -1.35
CA ARG A 132 4.84 -4.11 -2.61
C ARG A 132 3.70 -4.76 -3.37
N ALA A 133 2.77 -5.36 -2.65
CA ALA A 133 1.60 -5.97 -3.26
C ALA A 133 0.41 -5.92 -2.30
N VAL A 134 -0.78 -5.82 -2.88
CA VAL A 134 -2.03 -5.81 -2.15
C VAL A 134 -3.05 -6.73 -2.82
N GLU A 135 -3.96 -7.31 -2.05
CA GLU A 135 -5.13 -8.05 -2.53
C GLU A 135 -6.33 -7.11 -2.60
N PRO A 136 -6.93 -6.86 -3.79
CA PRO A 136 -8.07 -5.97 -3.95
C PRO A 136 -9.27 -6.40 -3.11
N ILE A 137 -9.97 -5.43 -2.50
CA ILE A 137 -11.20 -5.67 -1.71
C ILE A 137 -12.36 -4.91 -2.33
N ASP A 138 -12.27 -3.57 -2.45
CA ASP A 138 -13.32 -2.73 -2.99
C ASP A 138 -12.78 -1.74 -4.02
N GLY A 139 -13.65 -1.24 -4.91
CA GLY A 139 -13.28 -0.31 -5.96
C GLY A 139 -12.53 -0.97 -7.13
N ILE A 140 -12.75 -2.27 -7.35
CA ILE A 140 -12.06 -3.07 -8.38
C ILE A 140 -12.24 -2.48 -9.77
N ALA A 141 -13.44 -1.99 -10.11
CA ALA A 141 -13.70 -1.35 -11.41
C ALA A 141 -12.80 -0.13 -11.65
N ALA A 142 -12.59 0.70 -10.61
CA ALA A 142 -11.67 1.83 -10.69
C ALA A 142 -10.20 1.38 -10.80
N MET A 143 -9.81 0.33 -10.09
CA MET A 143 -8.46 -0.24 -10.20
C MET A 143 -8.19 -0.77 -11.61
N LEU A 144 -9.16 -1.44 -12.23
CA LEU A 144 -9.07 -1.93 -13.61
C LEU A 144 -8.92 -0.75 -14.59
N ALA A 145 -9.77 0.27 -14.46
CA ALA A 145 -9.72 1.46 -15.30
C ALA A 145 -8.35 2.18 -15.20
N ARG A 146 -7.85 2.40 -13.97
CA ARG A 146 -6.55 3.05 -13.72
C ARG A 146 -5.37 2.26 -14.28
N THR A 147 -5.45 0.93 -14.25
CA THR A 147 -4.36 0.05 -14.73
C THR A 147 -4.46 -0.27 -16.21
N GLY A 148 -5.62 -0.03 -16.85
CA GLY A 148 -5.90 -0.43 -18.23
C GLY A 148 -6.17 -1.94 -18.39
N LYS A 149 -6.53 -2.63 -17.29
CA LYS A 149 -6.84 -4.07 -17.31
C LYS A 149 -8.33 -4.30 -17.50
N ILE A 150 -8.67 -5.37 -18.22
CA ILE A 150 -10.07 -5.72 -18.55
C ILE A 150 -10.69 -6.72 -17.58
N LYS A 151 -9.88 -7.44 -16.79
CA LYS A 151 -10.35 -8.44 -15.83
C LYS A 151 -9.54 -8.42 -14.53
N LEU A 152 -10.18 -8.86 -13.46
CA LEU A 152 -9.53 -9.07 -12.18
C LEU A 152 -8.70 -10.35 -12.23
N ASP A 153 -7.40 -10.20 -12.15
CA ASP A 153 -6.45 -11.28 -11.89
C ASP A 153 -5.36 -10.80 -10.91
N ASN A 154 -4.45 -11.70 -10.55
CA ASN A 154 -3.40 -11.40 -9.59
C ASN A 154 -2.40 -10.33 -10.07
N THR A 155 -2.33 -10.04 -11.37
CA THR A 155 -1.43 -9.01 -11.91
C THR A 155 -1.95 -7.59 -11.68
N LEU A 156 -3.21 -7.42 -11.26
CA LEU A 156 -3.82 -6.10 -11.04
C LEU A 156 -3.04 -5.27 -10.01
N THR A 157 -2.60 -5.91 -8.93
CA THR A 157 -1.95 -5.24 -7.78
C THR A 157 -0.65 -5.93 -7.35
N LYS A 158 -0.14 -6.82 -8.17
CA LYS A 158 1.12 -7.53 -7.95
C LYS A 158 2.30 -6.65 -8.32
N GLY A 159 3.14 -6.34 -7.35
CA GLY A 159 4.29 -5.46 -7.48
C GLY A 159 3.97 -3.98 -7.21
N PRO A 160 4.95 -3.21 -6.67
CA PRO A 160 4.72 -1.90 -6.06
C PRO A 160 4.24 -0.84 -7.06
N GLY A 161 4.66 -0.90 -8.32
CA GLY A 161 4.18 0.00 -9.36
C GLY A 161 2.69 -0.20 -9.65
N ASN A 162 2.21 -1.46 -9.64
CA ASN A 162 0.79 -1.76 -9.82
C ASN A 162 -0.03 -1.35 -8.59
N VAL A 163 0.53 -1.46 -7.37
CA VAL A 163 -0.12 -0.97 -6.14
C VAL A 163 -0.44 0.52 -6.26
N GLY A 164 0.57 1.35 -6.57
CA GLY A 164 0.38 2.79 -6.72
C GLY A 164 -0.69 3.09 -7.79
N LYS A 165 -0.56 2.48 -8.98
CA LYS A 165 -1.48 2.71 -10.10
C LYS A 165 -2.92 2.28 -9.78
N ALA A 166 -3.12 1.08 -9.25
CA ALA A 166 -4.45 0.55 -8.94
C ALA A 166 -5.16 1.39 -7.85
N LEU A 167 -4.45 1.76 -6.79
CA LEU A 167 -5.01 2.56 -5.69
C LEU A 167 -5.13 4.05 -6.02
N GLY A 168 -4.65 4.51 -7.20
CA GLY A 168 -4.67 5.91 -7.61
C GLY A 168 -3.64 6.76 -6.87
N ILE A 169 -2.66 6.13 -6.22
CA ILE A 169 -1.60 6.81 -5.46
C ILE A 169 -0.55 7.33 -6.44
N SER A 170 -0.17 8.60 -6.32
CA SER A 170 0.81 9.25 -7.17
C SER A 170 1.75 10.15 -6.35
N LYS A 171 2.80 10.67 -6.98
CA LYS A 171 3.81 11.54 -6.34
C LYS A 171 3.20 12.76 -5.62
N GLN A 172 2.07 13.29 -6.10
CA GLN A 172 1.38 14.41 -5.47
C GLN A 172 0.85 14.10 -4.06
N HIS A 173 0.67 12.82 -3.73
CA HIS A 173 0.25 12.37 -2.40
C HIS A 173 1.43 12.14 -1.44
N SER A 174 2.68 12.37 -1.89
CA SER A 174 3.85 12.27 -1.02
C SER A 174 3.84 13.40 0.00
N GLY A 175 3.97 13.07 1.27
CA GLY A 175 3.86 14.00 2.40
C GLY A 175 2.50 13.97 3.09
N LEU A 176 1.47 13.31 2.53
CA LEU A 176 0.19 13.14 3.22
C LEU A 176 0.35 12.27 4.46
N PHE A 177 -0.44 12.61 5.48
CA PHE A 177 -0.45 11.88 6.74
C PHE A 177 -1.53 10.78 6.71
N LEU A 178 -1.14 9.53 7.01
CA LEU A 178 -2.01 8.36 6.91
C LEU A 178 -3.08 8.26 8.00
N LEU A 179 -3.07 9.21 8.94
CA LEU A 179 -4.13 9.39 9.92
C LEU A 179 -5.28 10.25 9.37
N ASP A 180 -5.05 10.96 8.25
CA ASP A 180 -6.09 11.65 7.49
C ASP A 180 -6.93 10.65 6.69
N ASP A 181 -7.78 11.15 5.76
CA ASP A 181 -8.76 10.31 5.06
C ASP A 181 -8.45 10.03 3.59
N ILE A 182 -7.47 10.73 2.98
CA ILE A 182 -7.15 10.55 1.54
C ILE A 182 -6.50 9.20 1.30
N ILE A 183 -5.49 8.87 2.12
CA ILE A 183 -4.86 7.55 2.18
C ILE A 183 -4.80 7.17 3.66
N ALA A 184 -5.38 6.04 4.02
CA ALA A 184 -5.34 5.57 5.40
C ALA A 184 -5.15 4.05 5.45
N ILE A 185 -4.60 3.56 6.56
CA ILE A 185 -4.42 2.13 6.79
C ILE A 185 -5.25 1.71 8.00
N TYR A 186 -5.98 0.61 7.84
CA TYR A 186 -6.91 0.10 8.83
C TYR A 186 -6.54 -1.32 9.26
N GLU A 187 -6.89 -1.65 10.48
CA GLU A 187 -6.88 -2.99 11.02
C GLU A 187 -8.28 -3.59 11.01
N GLU A 188 -8.41 -4.80 10.52
CA GLU A 188 -9.62 -5.59 10.60
C GLU A 188 -9.55 -6.50 11.83
N LYS A 189 -10.47 -6.32 12.81
CA LYS A 189 -10.43 -7.00 14.12
C LYS A 189 -10.42 -8.53 14.04
N LYS A 190 -11.02 -9.09 13.00
CA LYS A 190 -11.16 -10.56 12.83
C LYS A 190 -10.05 -11.19 11.99
N PHE A 191 -9.13 -10.41 11.45
CA PHE A 191 -8.06 -10.93 10.60
C PHE A 191 -6.74 -10.97 11.38
N HIS A 192 -6.24 -12.15 11.61
CA HIS A 192 -4.97 -12.38 12.31
C HIS A 192 -4.09 -13.31 11.48
N LEU A 193 -2.82 -12.99 11.37
CA LEU A 193 -1.80 -13.84 10.76
C LEU A 193 -0.97 -14.47 11.87
N THR A 194 -0.76 -15.78 11.78
CA THR A 194 0.22 -16.51 12.58
C THR A 194 1.62 -16.33 11.98
N GLY A 195 2.66 -16.53 12.78
CA GLY A 195 4.03 -16.48 12.29
C GLY A 195 4.31 -17.47 11.15
N ALA A 196 3.64 -18.63 11.14
CA ALA A 196 3.76 -19.64 10.08
C ALA A 196 3.21 -19.17 8.73
N GLU A 197 2.24 -18.27 8.72
CA GLU A 197 1.66 -17.71 7.49
C GLU A 197 2.51 -16.56 6.90
N ILE A 198 3.48 -16.05 7.64
CA ILE A 198 4.38 -15.00 7.16
C ILE A 198 5.64 -15.64 6.57
N GLY A 199 5.88 -15.36 5.29
CA GLY A 199 7.14 -15.65 4.63
C GLY A 199 8.09 -14.47 4.71
N CYS A 200 9.40 -14.74 4.73
CA CYS A 200 10.43 -13.71 4.58
C CYS A 200 11.45 -14.13 3.53
N SER A 201 12.09 -13.15 2.89
CA SER A 201 13.14 -13.35 1.91
C SER A 201 13.95 -12.05 1.74
N LYS A 202 15.01 -12.12 0.93
CA LYS A 202 15.68 -10.91 0.45
C LYS A 202 14.70 -10.02 -0.33
N ARG A 203 14.95 -8.71 -0.30
CA ARG A 203 14.21 -7.71 -1.07
C ARG A 203 14.45 -7.86 -2.57
N ILE A 204 13.59 -7.27 -3.39
CA ILE A 204 13.63 -7.37 -4.85
C ILE A 204 14.06 -6.03 -5.45
N GLY A 205 15.02 -6.08 -6.39
CA GLY A 205 15.48 -4.90 -7.14
C GLY A 205 16.41 -4.00 -6.34
N VAL A 206 17.14 -4.55 -5.36
CA VAL A 206 18.13 -3.85 -4.52
C VAL A 206 19.49 -4.55 -4.55
N GLU A 207 19.78 -5.29 -5.59
CA GLU A 207 21.02 -6.08 -5.74
C GLU A 207 22.27 -5.21 -5.68
N SER A 208 22.18 -3.94 -6.12
CA SER A 208 23.28 -2.96 -6.05
C SER A 208 23.68 -2.58 -4.62
N ALA A 209 22.86 -2.90 -3.61
CA ALA A 209 23.18 -2.64 -2.20
C ALA A 209 24.18 -3.65 -1.60
N GLY A 210 24.67 -4.63 -2.38
CA GLY A 210 25.62 -5.64 -1.92
C GLY A 210 25.06 -6.51 -0.78
N ALA A 211 25.79 -6.64 0.34
CA ALA A 211 25.36 -7.45 1.47
C ALA A 211 24.01 -7.02 2.06
N ASP A 212 23.71 -5.72 2.09
CA ASP A 212 22.46 -5.22 2.61
C ASP A 212 21.27 -5.64 1.73
N GLY A 213 21.47 -5.83 0.42
CA GLY A 213 20.47 -6.37 -0.50
C GLY A 213 20.09 -7.82 -0.21
N LEU A 214 20.90 -8.57 0.52
CA LEU A 214 20.66 -9.96 0.91
C LEU A 214 19.87 -10.09 2.22
N LEU A 215 19.71 -8.99 2.97
CA LEU A 215 18.95 -8.99 4.22
C LEU A 215 17.51 -9.49 4.00
N PRO A 216 16.96 -10.32 4.92
CA PRO A 216 15.61 -10.89 4.80
C PRO A 216 14.52 -9.87 5.18
N TYR A 217 14.55 -8.70 4.55
CA TYR A 217 13.69 -7.55 4.86
C TYR A 217 12.46 -7.43 3.96
N ARG A 218 12.14 -8.47 3.21
CA ARG A 218 10.89 -8.61 2.48
C ARG A 218 9.99 -9.63 3.17
N PHE A 219 8.74 -9.24 3.46
CA PHE A 219 7.74 -10.04 4.14
C PHE A 219 6.50 -10.20 3.26
N TYR A 220 5.84 -11.36 3.33
CA TYR A 220 4.67 -11.65 2.52
C TYR A 220 3.77 -12.71 3.17
N ILE A 221 2.48 -12.71 2.81
CA ILE A 221 1.54 -13.75 3.22
C ILE A 221 1.77 -14.97 2.33
N ARG A 222 2.16 -16.11 2.93
CA ARG A 222 2.41 -17.36 2.21
C ARG A 222 1.18 -17.80 1.45
N GLY A 223 1.34 -18.32 0.24
CA GLY A 223 0.26 -18.83 -0.59
C GLY A 223 -0.65 -17.75 -1.20
N ASN A 224 -0.52 -16.47 -0.83
CA ASN A 224 -1.33 -15.43 -1.44
C ASN A 224 -0.88 -15.16 -2.87
N LYS A 225 -1.80 -15.27 -3.83
CA LYS A 225 -1.53 -15.19 -5.28
C LYS A 225 -1.13 -13.79 -5.77
N PHE A 226 -1.38 -12.74 -5.00
CA PHE A 226 -0.97 -11.37 -5.33
C PHE A 226 0.47 -11.06 -4.93
N VAL A 227 1.14 -11.89 -4.16
CA VAL A 227 2.56 -11.72 -3.79
C VAL A 227 3.43 -11.68 -5.04
N SER A 228 4.33 -10.67 -5.13
CA SER A 228 5.20 -10.45 -6.28
C SER A 228 6.46 -11.33 -6.24
N GLY A 229 7.14 -11.47 -7.41
CA GLY A 229 8.30 -12.33 -7.53
C GLY A 229 7.96 -13.82 -7.43
N ARG A 230 9.01 -14.65 -7.27
CA ARG A 230 8.85 -16.07 -6.89
C ARG A 230 9.11 -16.16 -5.39
N PRO A 231 8.10 -16.35 -4.55
CA PRO A 231 8.34 -16.65 -3.14
C PRO A 231 9.15 -17.96 -3.10
N ASN A 232 10.21 -17.99 -2.30
CA ASN A 232 10.92 -19.23 -2.05
C ASN A 232 9.89 -20.23 -1.52
N LYS A 233 9.87 -21.42 -2.16
CA LYS A 233 9.01 -22.53 -1.73
C LYS A 233 9.39 -22.99 -0.36
#